data_aa547ae5649819ec192918ad69941571
#
_entry.id   aa547ae5649819ec192918ad69941571
#
_cell.length_a   1.000
_cell.length_b   1.000
_cell.length_c   1.000
_cell.angle_alpha   90.00
_cell.angle_beta   90.00
_cell.angle_gamma   90.00
#
_symmetry.space_group_name_H-M   'P 1'
#
loop_
_entity.id
_entity.type
_entity.pdbx_description
1 polymer ?
#
loop_
_entity_poly.entity_id
_entity_poly.type
_entity_poly.pdbx_seq_one_letter_code
_entity_poly.pdbx_strand_id
1 'polypeptide(L)'
;YGGIGGSEIGQYDMTEWMGWGLTDTEFFKQSMKYLKELTQPFYSFIITLSNHHPYLMLDHYRFIDLLPEDEGTIFGNYLNSAAYTDYAIGQLMQQLKDEGLYDNSVIAFYGDHLGLTKTDEEIFKSVSRFIGQDYDFDTMMNIPLIITVPGADREINQTVSIGRTD
;
A
#
# COMPACT_ATOMS: atom_id res chain seq x y z
N TYR A 1 -24.69 -5.19 -0.88
CA TYR A 1 -23.26 -4.85 -0.89
C TYR A 1 -23.03 -3.81 -1.97
N GLY A 2 -22.94 -2.52 -1.61
CA GLY A 2 -22.54 -1.47 -2.51
C GLY A 2 -21.02 -1.40 -2.55
N GLY A 3 -20.37 -2.06 -3.51
CA GLY A 3 -18.93 -1.89 -3.74
C GLY A 3 -18.73 -0.62 -4.57
N ILE A 4 -17.97 0.35 -4.05
CA ILE A 4 -17.37 1.38 -4.89
C ILE A 4 -16.20 0.69 -5.58
N GLY A 5 -16.48 0.07 -6.71
CA GLY A 5 -15.47 -0.61 -7.52
C GLY A 5 -14.92 0.32 -8.60
N GLY A 6 -13.77 -0.01 -9.16
CA GLY A 6 -13.17 0.72 -10.28
C GLY A 6 -14.05 0.84 -11.54
N SER A 7 -15.22 0.21 -11.56
CA SER A 7 -16.26 0.41 -12.58
C SER A 7 -17.01 1.74 -12.47
N GLU A 8 -16.85 2.47 -11.36
CA GLU A 8 -17.48 3.78 -11.12
C GLU A 8 -16.50 4.94 -11.35
N ILE A 9 -15.58 4.78 -12.30
CA ILE A 9 -14.57 5.79 -12.70
C ILE A 9 -15.19 7.19 -12.91
N GLY A 10 -16.45 7.26 -13.29
CA GLY A 10 -17.15 8.55 -13.46
C GLY A 10 -17.41 9.33 -12.16
N GLN A 11 -17.15 8.75 -10.99
CA GLN A 11 -17.34 9.40 -9.69
C GLN A 11 -16.06 10.03 -9.11
N TYR A 12 -14.89 9.70 -9.67
CA TYR A 12 -13.60 10.22 -9.23
C TYR A 12 -13.08 11.28 -10.19
N ASP A 13 -12.56 12.36 -9.62
CA ASP A 13 -11.84 13.39 -10.37
C ASP A 13 -10.42 12.91 -10.67
N MET A 14 -10.04 12.83 -11.92
CA MET A 14 -8.76 12.31 -12.41
C MET A 14 -7.65 13.38 -12.38
N THR A 15 -7.62 14.20 -11.35
CA THR A 15 -6.70 15.35 -11.22
C THR A 15 -5.26 14.96 -11.00
N GLU A 16 -4.98 13.82 -10.38
CA GLU A 16 -3.63 13.37 -10.10
C GLU A 16 -3.47 11.89 -10.45
N TRP A 17 -2.91 11.65 -11.62
CA TRP A 17 -2.70 10.31 -12.17
C TRP A 17 -1.27 9.85 -12.02
N MET A 18 -1.08 8.60 -11.59
CA MET A 18 0.22 7.95 -11.51
C MET A 18 0.12 6.47 -11.86
N GLY A 19 0.95 6.03 -12.79
CA GLY A 19 0.93 4.64 -13.23
C GLY A 19 -0.43 4.22 -13.82
N TRP A 20 -1.16 3.39 -13.13
CA TRP A 20 -2.39 2.77 -13.62
C TRP A 20 -3.67 3.48 -13.15
N GLY A 21 -3.56 4.48 -12.28
CA GLY A 21 -4.74 5.12 -11.72
C GLY A 21 -4.47 6.43 -10.99
N LEU A 22 -5.43 6.87 -10.21
CA LEU A 22 -5.24 7.97 -9.28
C LEU A 22 -4.12 7.64 -8.29
N THR A 23 -3.40 8.68 -7.86
CA THR A 23 -2.50 8.53 -6.71
C THR A 23 -3.29 8.05 -5.49
N ASP A 24 -2.69 7.22 -4.65
CA ASP A 24 -3.38 6.67 -3.48
C ASP A 24 -3.85 7.80 -2.54
N THR A 25 -3.09 8.89 -2.41
CA THR A 25 -3.47 10.06 -1.62
C THR A 25 -4.75 10.72 -2.14
N GLU A 26 -4.84 10.94 -3.45
CA GLU A 26 -6.03 11.54 -4.04
C GLU A 26 -7.21 10.55 -4.04
N PHE A 27 -6.94 9.27 -4.27
CA PHE A 27 -7.94 8.22 -4.17
C PHE A 27 -8.56 8.12 -2.77
N PHE A 28 -7.75 8.13 -1.71
CA PHE A 28 -8.24 8.13 -0.33
C PHE A 28 -9.04 9.39 -0.01
N LYS A 29 -8.56 10.54 -0.40
CA LYS A 29 -9.25 11.81 -0.19
C LYS A 29 -10.64 11.85 -0.87
N GLN A 30 -10.74 11.34 -2.09
CA GLN A 30 -12.02 11.24 -2.79
C GLN A 30 -12.91 10.15 -2.19
N SER A 31 -12.34 9.00 -1.81
CA SER A 31 -13.06 7.91 -1.15
C SER A 31 -13.67 8.35 0.18
N MET A 32 -13.02 9.24 0.93
CA MET A 32 -13.52 9.75 2.20
C MET A 32 -14.89 10.44 2.06
N LYS A 33 -15.18 11.07 0.91
CA LYS A 33 -16.49 11.66 0.64
C LYS A 33 -17.62 10.62 0.70
N TYR A 34 -17.33 9.41 0.27
CA TYR A 34 -18.30 8.31 0.28
C TYR A 34 -18.33 7.60 1.63
N LEU A 35 -17.17 7.36 2.25
CA LEU A 35 -17.08 6.64 3.51
C LEU A 35 -17.88 7.32 4.62
N LYS A 36 -17.84 8.64 4.71
CA LYS A 36 -18.56 9.41 5.74
C LYS A 36 -20.08 9.45 5.54
N GLU A 37 -20.57 9.14 4.35
CA GLU A 37 -22.00 9.08 4.03
C GLU A 37 -22.60 7.67 4.29
N LEU A 38 -21.76 6.67 4.54
CA LEU A 38 -22.20 5.31 4.78
C LEU A 38 -22.89 5.18 6.14
N THR A 39 -24.01 4.45 6.16
CA THR A 39 -24.70 4.11 7.41
C THR A 39 -23.87 3.11 8.21
N GLN A 40 -23.56 3.43 9.47
CA GLN A 40 -22.83 2.52 10.36
C GLN A 40 -23.75 1.43 10.94
N PRO A 41 -23.23 0.21 11.21
CA PRO A 41 -21.87 -0.21 10.85
C PRO A 41 -21.74 -0.55 9.37
N PHE A 42 -20.57 -0.29 8.78
CA PHE A 42 -20.27 -0.65 7.40
C PHE A 42 -18.92 -1.39 7.28
N TYR A 43 -18.74 -2.06 6.17
CA TYR A 43 -17.47 -2.65 5.74
C TYR A 43 -17.04 -1.97 4.43
N SER A 44 -15.79 -1.54 4.36
CA SER A 44 -15.21 -0.99 3.15
C SER A 44 -13.93 -1.76 2.79
N PHE A 45 -13.80 -2.13 1.53
CA PHE A 45 -12.61 -2.74 0.96
C PHE A 45 -12.07 -1.83 -0.15
N ILE A 46 -10.85 -1.35 0.03
CA ILE A 46 -10.22 -0.36 -0.84
C ILE A 46 -8.95 -0.98 -1.42
N ILE A 47 -8.84 -0.99 -2.75
CA ILE A 47 -7.66 -1.48 -3.47
C ILE A 47 -6.94 -0.27 -4.05
N THR A 48 -5.67 -0.11 -3.70
CA THR A 48 -4.79 0.96 -4.18
C THR A 48 -3.95 0.50 -5.37
N LEU A 49 -3.42 1.44 -6.16
CA LEU A 49 -2.70 1.13 -7.39
C LEU A 49 -1.31 1.77 -7.49
N SER A 50 -0.97 2.72 -6.61
CA SER A 50 0.29 3.45 -6.76
C SER A 50 1.53 2.57 -6.54
N ASN A 51 1.42 1.57 -5.67
CA ASN A 51 2.49 0.59 -5.44
C ASN A 51 2.36 -0.63 -6.35
N HIS A 52 2.01 -0.43 -7.61
CA HIS A 52 1.93 -1.48 -8.63
C HIS A 52 3.07 -1.36 -9.64
N HIS A 53 3.58 -2.51 -10.12
CA HIS A 53 4.59 -2.56 -11.18
C HIS A 53 4.18 -1.67 -12.38
N PRO A 54 5.07 -0.88 -12.97
CA PRO A 54 6.51 -0.74 -12.78
C PRO A 54 6.94 0.28 -11.71
N TYR A 55 6.09 0.57 -10.72
CA TYR A 55 6.37 1.43 -9.56
C TYR A 55 6.76 2.86 -9.95
N LEU A 56 6.02 3.43 -10.90
CA LEU A 56 6.25 4.79 -11.39
C LEU A 56 5.87 5.80 -10.31
N MET A 57 6.77 6.72 -10.00
CA MET A 57 6.55 7.76 -9.02
C MET A 57 6.65 9.14 -9.67
N LEU A 58 5.73 10.04 -9.31
CA LEU A 58 5.88 11.45 -9.59
C LEU A 58 7.06 12.00 -8.79
N ASP A 59 7.83 12.95 -9.35
CA ASP A 59 9.06 13.44 -8.74
C ASP A 59 8.85 13.97 -7.31
N HIS A 60 7.75 14.64 -7.04
CA HIS A 60 7.43 15.18 -5.71
C HIS A 60 7.02 14.11 -4.68
N TYR A 61 6.84 12.87 -5.10
CA TYR A 61 6.57 11.71 -4.23
C TYR A 61 7.78 10.77 -4.08
N ARG A 62 8.93 11.17 -4.58
CA ARG A 62 10.18 10.44 -4.34
C ARG A 62 10.77 10.88 -3.01
N PHE A 63 10.54 10.10 -1.98
CA PHE A 63 10.89 10.43 -0.59
C PHE A 63 12.23 9.84 -0.13
N ILE A 64 12.80 8.94 -0.91
CA ILE A 64 14.02 8.22 -0.55
C ILE A 64 15.14 8.61 -1.52
N ASP A 65 16.30 8.99 -0.95
CA ASP A 65 17.54 9.09 -1.71
C ASP A 65 18.06 7.68 -1.96
N LEU A 66 18.05 7.26 -3.22
CA LEU A 66 18.49 5.94 -3.62
C LEU A 66 20.03 5.87 -3.73
N LEU A 67 20.57 4.66 -3.62
CA LEU A 67 21.95 4.43 -4.02
C LEU A 67 22.08 4.60 -5.55
N PRO A 68 23.24 5.07 -6.06
CA PRO A 68 23.43 5.28 -7.49
C PRO A 68 23.12 4.05 -8.35
N GLU A 69 23.40 2.85 -7.84
CA GLU A 69 23.12 1.58 -8.52
C GLU A 69 21.63 1.20 -8.55
N ASP A 70 20.80 1.83 -7.72
CA ASP A 70 19.36 1.57 -7.66
C ASP A 70 18.55 2.62 -8.45
N GLU A 71 19.18 3.73 -8.82
CA GLU A 71 18.53 4.78 -9.60
C GLU A 71 18.05 4.26 -10.96
N GLY A 72 16.78 4.48 -11.25
CA GLY A 72 16.15 4.07 -12.50
C GLY A 72 15.88 2.55 -12.62
N THR A 73 16.19 1.77 -11.59
CA THR A 73 15.87 0.33 -11.55
C THR A 73 14.45 0.09 -11.04
N ILE A 74 13.91 -1.10 -11.33
CA ILE A 74 12.62 -1.56 -10.77
C ILE A 74 12.68 -1.61 -9.24
N PHE A 75 13.81 -2.04 -8.67
CA PHE A 75 13.99 -2.09 -7.22
C PHE A 75 13.97 -0.70 -6.59
N GLY A 76 14.71 0.26 -7.15
CA GLY A 76 14.70 1.65 -6.67
C GLY A 76 13.33 2.30 -6.77
N ASN A 77 12.62 2.07 -7.87
CA ASN A 77 11.24 2.52 -8.03
C ASN A 77 10.32 1.91 -6.98
N TYR A 78 10.47 0.60 -6.70
CA TYR A 78 9.72 -0.09 -5.66
C TYR A 78 9.95 0.52 -4.27
N LEU A 79 11.19 0.83 -3.90
CA LEU A 79 11.50 1.47 -2.62
C LEU A 79 10.79 2.82 -2.46
N ASN A 80 10.83 3.66 -3.51
CA ASN A 80 10.13 4.94 -3.49
C ASN A 80 8.61 4.78 -3.45
N SER A 81 8.06 3.79 -4.18
CA SER A 81 6.62 3.54 -4.15
C SER A 81 6.14 2.99 -2.80
N ALA A 82 6.96 2.18 -2.12
CA ALA A 82 6.67 1.70 -0.76
C ALA A 82 6.66 2.86 0.25
N ALA A 83 7.65 3.77 0.17
CA ALA A 83 7.67 4.97 1.00
C ALA A 83 6.48 5.91 0.73
N TYR A 84 6.07 6.04 -0.52
CA TYR A 84 4.88 6.78 -0.88
C TYR A 84 3.61 6.12 -0.32
N THR A 85 3.51 4.79 -0.37
CA THR A 85 2.36 4.05 0.20
C THR A 85 2.25 4.29 1.70
N ASP A 86 3.36 4.27 2.45
CA ASP A 86 3.38 4.60 3.87
C ASP A 86 2.87 6.03 4.12
N TYR A 87 3.36 6.99 3.35
CA TYR A 87 2.87 8.37 3.41
C TYR A 87 1.36 8.46 3.13
N ALA A 88 0.87 7.80 2.09
CA ALA A 88 -0.54 7.82 1.71
C ALA A 88 -1.44 7.18 2.79
N ILE A 89 -1.00 6.07 3.40
CA ILE A 89 -1.66 5.47 4.56
C ILE A 89 -1.71 6.44 5.73
N GLY A 90 -0.62 7.14 6.02
CA GLY A 90 -0.58 8.18 7.05
C GLY A 90 -1.63 9.27 6.82
N GLN A 91 -1.79 9.72 5.57
CA GLN A 91 -2.83 10.69 5.18
C GLN A 91 -4.25 10.12 5.37
N LEU A 92 -4.50 8.87 4.99
CA LEU A 92 -5.78 8.21 5.22
C LEU A 92 -6.10 8.12 6.72
N MET A 93 -5.13 7.71 7.54
CA MET A 93 -5.31 7.60 8.99
C MET A 93 -5.66 8.96 9.61
N GLN A 94 -5.04 10.05 9.13
CA GLN A 94 -5.36 11.39 9.59
C GLN A 94 -6.78 11.80 9.17
N GLN A 95 -7.17 11.55 7.92
CA GLN A 95 -8.52 11.84 7.43
C GLN A 95 -9.60 11.07 8.22
N LEU A 96 -9.37 9.79 8.54
CA LEU A 96 -10.27 9.00 9.37
C LEU A 96 -10.43 9.57 10.78
N LYS A 97 -9.37 10.13 11.36
CA LYS A 97 -9.42 10.83 12.65
C LYS A 97 -10.20 12.13 12.56
N ASP A 98 -9.94 12.92 11.56
CA ASP A 98 -10.59 14.23 11.35
C ASP A 98 -12.11 14.08 11.11
N GLU A 99 -12.53 13.00 10.47
CA GLU A 99 -13.94 12.69 10.23
C GLU A 99 -14.58 11.86 11.37
N GLY A 100 -13.85 11.58 12.45
CA GLY A 100 -14.35 10.84 13.62
C GLY A 100 -14.67 9.36 13.36
N LEU A 101 -14.10 8.79 12.28
CA LEU A 101 -14.29 7.38 11.92
C LEU A 101 -13.24 6.47 12.56
N TYR A 102 -12.06 6.99 12.90
CA TYR A 102 -10.93 6.20 13.38
C TYR A 102 -11.24 5.42 14.65
N ASP A 103 -11.77 6.06 15.68
CA ASP A 103 -11.93 5.48 17.02
C ASP A 103 -12.95 4.32 17.06
N ASN A 104 -13.81 4.21 16.05
CA ASN A 104 -14.80 3.15 15.92
C ASN A 104 -14.52 2.16 14.79
N SER A 105 -13.29 2.16 14.27
CA SER A 105 -12.91 1.35 13.11
C SER A 105 -11.84 0.33 13.46
N VAL A 106 -11.96 -0.87 12.93
CA VAL A 106 -10.84 -1.80 12.79
C VAL A 106 -10.31 -1.61 11.36
N ILE A 107 -9.02 -1.33 11.24
CA ILE A 107 -8.38 -1.04 9.96
C ILE A 107 -7.31 -2.10 9.71
N ALA A 108 -7.36 -2.73 8.54
CA ALA A 108 -6.35 -3.70 8.11
C ALA A 108 -5.70 -3.25 6.79
N PHE A 109 -4.38 -3.26 6.77
CA PHE A 109 -3.57 -3.05 5.56
C PHE A 109 -2.83 -4.33 5.25
N TYR A 110 -2.88 -4.77 4.03
CA TYR A 110 -2.13 -5.95 3.58
C TYR A 110 -1.83 -5.88 2.09
N GLY A 111 -0.74 -6.53 1.68
CA GLY A 111 -0.48 -6.75 0.27
C GLY A 111 -1.35 -7.89 -0.26
N ASP A 112 -1.84 -7.77 -1.47
CA ASP A 112 -2.68 -8.77 -2.13
C ASP A 112 -1.85 -9.86 -2.82
N HIS A 113 -0.59 -9.56 -3.16
CA HIS A 113 0.38 -10.48 -3.75
C HIS A 113 1.81 -9.97 -3.56
N LEU A 114 2.79 -10.76 -4.01
CA LEU A 114 4.20 -10.36 -4.04
C LEU A 114 4.42 -9.13 -4.94
N GLY A 115 5.34 -8.25 -4.55
CA GLY A 115 5.73 -7.07 -5.35
C GLY A 115 6.87 -7.38 -6.33
N LEU A 116 7.99 -7.85 -5.82
CA LEU A 116 9.20 -8.12 -6.60
C LEU A 116 9.38 -9.62 -6.80
N THR A 117 9.79 -10.05 -8.00
CA THR A 117 10.01 -11.47 -8.28
C THR A 117 11.50 -11.81 -8.27
N LYS A 118 11.88 -12.87 -7.55
CA LYS A 118 13.25 -13.38 -7.51
C LYS A 118 13.72 -14.04 -8.82
N THR A 119 12.81 -14.26 -9.77
CA THR A 119 13.16 -14.83 -11.08
C THR A 119 13.86 -13.83 -11.99
N ASP A 120 13.76 -12.54 -11.68
CA ASP A 120 14.55 -11.48 -12.30
C ASP A 120 15.89 -11.36 -11.59
N GLU A 121 16.99 -11.50 -12.35
CA GLU A 121 18.35 -11.54 -11.79
C GLU A 121 18.79 -10.20 -11.19
N GLU A 122 18.38 -9.07 -11.76
CA GLU A 122 18.68 -7.74 -11.22
C GLU A 122 17.92 -7.50 -9.92
N ILE A 123 16.63 -7.83 -9.89
CA ILE A 123 15.81 -7.74 -8.70
C ILE A 123 16.38 -8.64 -7.60
N PHE A 124 16.70 -9.90 -7.92
CA PHE A 124 17.30 -10.83 -6.96
C PHE A 124 18.57 -10.24 -6.31
N LYS A 125 19.49 -9.71 -7.12
CA LYS A 125 20.75 -9.10 -6.63
C LYS A 125 20.49 -7.88 -5.76
N SER A 126 19.64 -6.97 -6.21
CA SER A 126 19.34 -5.72 -5.50
C SER A 126 18.65 -5.97 -4.17
N VAL A 127 17.63 -6.84 -4.15
CA VAL A 127 16.93 -7.20 -2.92
C VAL A 127 17.85 -7.94 -1.97
N SER A 128 18.61 -8.96 -2.44
CA SER A 128 19.55 -9.71 -1.60
C SER A 128 20.60 -8.80 -0.95
N ARG A 129 21.14 -7.84 -1.71
CA ARG A 129 22.04 -6.82 -1.17
C ARG A 129 21.37 -5.99 -0.08
N PHE A 130 20.15 -5.54 -0.33
CA PHE A 130 19.40 -4.68 0.59
C PHE A 130 19.06 -5.37 1.91
N ILE A 131 18.61 -6.64 1.86
CA ILE A 131 18.24 -7.41 3.06
C ILE A 131 19.43 -8.10 3.73
N GLY A 132 20.61 -8.13 3.08
CA GLY A 132 21.83 -8.74 3.61
C GLY A 132 21.85 -10.27 3.59
N GLN A 133 20.97 -10.92 2.82
CA GLN A 133 20.87 -12.35 2.63
C GLN A 133 20.24 -12.66 1.28
N ASP A 134 20.27 -13.94 0.85
CA ASP A 134 19.64 -14.35 -0.40
C ASP A 134 18.12 -14.08 -0.37
N TYR A 135 17.62 -13.47 -1.44
CA TYR A 135 16.19 -13.25 -1.65
C TYR A 135 15.53 -14.55 -2.08
N ASP A 136 15.20 -15.39 -1.11
CA ASP A 136 14.60 -16.71 -1.33
C ASP A 136 13.07 -16.62 -1.55
N PHE A 137 12.44 -17.79 -1.74
CA PHE A 137 11.01 -17.87 -2.00
C PHE A 137 10.19 -17.43 -0.77
N ASP A 138 10.59 -17.81 0.42
CA ASP A 138 9.86 -17.48 1.65
C ASP A 138 9.90 -15.98 1.92
N THR A 139 11.06 -15.35 1.72
CA THR A 139 11.20 -13.88 1.80
C THR A 139 10.34 -13.16 0.76
N MET A 140 10.32 -13.68 -0.48
CA MET A 140 9.51 -13.12 -1.56
C MET A 140 8.00 -13.17 -1.26
N MET A 141 7.55 -14.24 -0.60
CA MET A 141 6.13 -14.46 -0.23
C MET A 141 5.74 -13.82 1.10
N ASN A 142 6.67 -13.15 1.77
CA ASN A 142 6.39 -12.47 3.03
C ASN A 142 5.67 -11.15 2.78
N ILE A 143 4.35 -11.21 2.80
CA ILE A 143 3.45 -10.08 2.54
C ILE A 143 3.04 -9.45 3.89
N PRO A 144 3.16 -8.12 4.06
CA PRO A 144 2.80 -7.46 5.30
C PRO A 144 1.28 -7.54 5.56
N LEU A 145 0.92 -7.75 6.82
CA LEU A 145 -0.43 -7.58 7.35
C LEU A 145 -0.34 -6.73 8.61
N ILE A 146 -0.96 -5.56 8.58
CA ILE A 146 -1.02 -4.61 9.70
C ILE A 146 -2.48 -4.42 10.08
N ILE A 147 -2.82 -4.65 11.35
CA ILE A 147 -4.17 -4.45 11.86
C ILE A 147 -4.12 -3.43 12.99
N THR A 148 -4.89 -2.37 12.86
CA THR A 148 -5.06 -1.32 13.87
C THR A 148 -6.44 -1.43 14.49
N VAL A 149 -6.48 -1.55 15.82
CA VAL A 149 -7.71 -1.55 16.62
C VAL A 149 -7.60 -0.41 17.63
N PRO A 150 -8.32 0.70 17.46
CA PRO A 150 -8.27 1.82 18.38
C PRO A 150 -8.65 1.41 19.80
N GLY A 151 -7.89 1.90 20.80
CA GLY A 151 -8.07 1.54 22.20
C GLY A 151 -7.53 0.17 22.60
N ALA A 152 -6.90 -0.58 21.70
CA ALA A 152 -6.18 -1.80 22.07
C ALA A 152 -4.81 -1.47 22.66
N ASP A 153 -4.58 -1.90 23.91
CA ASP A 153 -3.34 -1.63 24.68
C ASP A 153 -2.14 -2.52 24.26
N ARG A 154 -2.20 -3.20 23.12
CA ARG A 154 -1.17 -4.16 22.74
C ARG A 154 -0.64 -3.93 21.32
N GLU A 155 0.63 -3.58 21.24
CA GLU A 155 1.45 -3.87 20.06
C GLU A 155 1.79 -5.37 20.06
N ILE A 156 1.28 -6.11 19.07
CA ILE A 156 1.66 -7.50 18.84
C ILE A 156 2.44 -7.55 17.55
N ASN A 157 3.76 -7.62 17.66
CA ASN A 157 4.64 -7.94 16.52
C ASN A 157 4.79 -9.45 16.44
N GLN A 158 4.07 -10.09 15.54
CA GLN A 158 4.22 -11.52 15.25
C GLN A 158 4.43 -11.72 13.75
N THR A 159 5.48 -12.44 13.39
CA THR A 159 5.59 -13.04 12.07
C THR A 159 4.74 -14.30 12.06
N VAL A 160 3.62 -14.26 11.37
CA VAL A 160 2.77 -15.45 11.18
C VAL A 160 3.11 -16.03 9.82
N SER A 161 3.73 -17.21 9.79
CA SER A 161 3.82 -17.99 8.56
C SER A 161 2.42 -18.54 8.26
N ILE A 162 1.71 -17.93 7.32
CA ILE A 162 0.47 -18.50 6.80
C ILE A 162 0.90 -19.60 5.83
N GLY A 163 0.72 -20.86 6.26
CA GLY A 163 0.92 -22.01 5.39
C GLY A 163 -0.02 -21.89 4.17
N ARG A 164 0.50 -22.25 2.98
CA ARG A 164 -0.34 -22.45 1.81
C ARG A 164 -1.49 -23.39 2.19
N THR A 165 -2.69 -22.94 1.95
CA THR A 165 -3.81 -23.85 1.70
C THR A 165 -3.70 -24.24 0.24
N ASP A 166 -3.25 -25.47 -0.01
CA ASP A 166 -3.31 -26.11 -1.33
C ASP A 166 -4.76 -26.22 -1.80
#